data_6b70ed6789ac9f7af1b9909f20279881
#
_entry.id   6b70ed6789ac9f7af1b9909f20279881
#
_cell.length_a   1.000
_cell.length_b   1.000
_cell.length_c   1.000
_cell.angle_alpha   90.00
_cell.angle_beta   90.00
_cell.angle_gamma   90.00
#
_symmetry.space_group_name_H-M   'P 1'
#
loop_
_entity.id
_entity.type
_entity.pdbx_description
1 polymer ?
#
loop_
_entity_poly.entity_id
_entity_poly.type
_entity_poly.pdbx_seq_one_letter_code
_entity_poly.pdbx_strand_id
1 'polypeptide(L)'
;MPEKIRVNVEKVELEVNDAGDIIVLPVSDERFLQKLYSFSSKISHKSEEMSYIDKENISALIQGDIELHENIKSGFDELFGEDAYRKVFGDDIVVGAEYVIDFIDQCMPYIQKHIENRDKKFSKYSANRVGSSL
;
A
#
# COMPACT_ATOMS: atom_id res chain seq x y z
N MET A 1 17.78 -15.68 -35.25
CA MET A 1 17.12 -15.78 -33.92
C MET A 1 16.98 -14.40 -33.32
N PRO A 2 15.79 -14.08 -32.75
CA PRO A 2 15.63 -12.78 -32.10
C PRO A 2 16.50 -12.72 -30.84
N GLU A 3 17.07 -11.55 -30.59
CA GLU A 3 17.76 -11.26 -29.36
C GLU A 3 16.77 -11.07 -28.22
N LYS A 4 17.18 -11.37 -26.98
CA LYS A 4 16.33 -11.22 -25.80
C LYS A 4 16.78 -10.04 -24.96
N ILE A 5 15.84 -9.18 -24.62
CA ILE A 5 16.05 -8.08 -23.67
C ILE A 5 15.06 -8.29 -22.53
N ARG A 6 15.54 -8.16 -21.29
CA ARG A 6 14.68 -8.22 -20.11
C ARG A 6 14.87 -6.99 -19.25
N VAL A 7 13.75 -6.44 -18.81
CA VAL A 7 13.74 -5.36 -17.83
C VAL A 7 13.17 -5.93 -16.54
N ASN A 8 13.98 -5.93 -15.49
CA ASN A 8 13.54 -6.41 -14.18
C ASN A 8 12.82 -5.28 -13.45
N VAL A 9 11.51 -5.40 -13.37
CA VAL A 9 10.66 -4.42 -12.69
C VAL A 9 10.59 -4.82 -11.22
N GLU A 10 10.99 -3.90 -10.34
CA GLU A 10 11.07 -4.17 -8.91
C GLU A 10 9.69 -4.42 -8.31
N LYS A 11 9.59 -5.46 -7.51
CA LYS A 11 8.43 -5.76 -6.67
C LYS A 11 8.91 -6.39 -5.37
N VAL A 12 8.13 -6.24 -4.32
CA VAL A 12 8.49 -6.75 -3.00
C VAL A 12 7.44 -7.77 -2.57
N GLU A 13 7.91 -8.94 -2.17
CA GLU A 13 7.04 -9.98 -1.61
C GLU A 13 7.11 -9.92 -0.10
N LEU A 14 5.94 -9.85 0.55
CA LEU A 14 5.82 -9.77 2.00
C LEU A 14 5.01 -10.95 2.51
N GLU A 15 5.56 -11.67 3.47
CA GLU A 15 4.83 -12.66 4.23
C GLU A 15 4.00 -11.96 5.29
N VAL A 16 2.69 -12.16 5.31
CA VAL A 16 1.76 -11.35 6.08
C VAL A 16 1.05 -12.10 7.21
N ASN A 17 1.27 -13.40 7.33
CA ASN A 17 0.71 -14.19 8.44
C ASN A 17 1.55 -15.43 8.71
N ASP A 18 1.22 -16.14 9.79
CA ASP A 18 1.96 -17.34 10.21
C ASP A 18 1.71 -18.55 9.31
N ALA A 19 0.67 -18.52 8.49
CA ALA A 19 0.40 -19.57 7.50
C ALA A 19 1.30 -19.46 6.27
N GLY A 20 2.07 -18.37 6.15
CA GLY A 20 2.99 -18.17 5.05
C GLY A 20 2.37 -17.52 3.82
N ASP A 21 1.19 -16.92 3.95
CA ASP A 21 0.57 -16.18 2.85
C ASP A 21 1.43 -14.96 2.48
N ILE A 22 1.54 -14.73 1.18
CA ILE A 22 2.38 -13.67 0.62
C ILE A 22 1.52 -12.65 -0.09
N ILE A 23 1.86 -11.38 0.10
CA ILE A 23 1.33 -10.24 -0.67
C ILE A 23 2.48 -9.65 -1.46
N VAL A 24 2.20 -9.29 -2.71
CA VAL A 24 3.18 -8.63 -3.58
C VAL A 24 2.89 -7.13 -3.60
N LEU A 25 3.92 -6.33 -3.28
CA LEU A 25 3.88 -4.88 -3.45
C LEU A 25 4.52 -4.55 -4.80
N PRO A 26 3.73 -4.14 -5.81
CA PRO A 26 4.29 -3.74 -7.10
C PRO A 26 4.82 -2.30 -7.02
N VAL A 27 5.91 -2.11 -6.29
CA VAL A 27 6.48 -0.80 -5.98
C VAL A 27 6.92 0.00 -7.21
N SER A 28 7.12 -0.69 -8.35
CA SER A 28 7.48 -0.06 -9.62
C SER A 28 6.26 0.36 -10.45
N ASP A 29 5.07 -0.03 -10.04
CA ASP A 29 3.83 0.32 -10.75
C ASP A 29 3.33 1.68 -10.28
N GLU A 30 3.45 2.69 -11.13
CA GLU A 30 3.03 4.06 -10.82
C GLU A 30 1.53 4.14 -10.49
N ARG A 31 0.71 3.31 -11.11
CA ARG A 31 -0.73 3.26 -10.81
C ARG A 31 -0.99 2.69 -9.41
N PHE A 32 -0.23 1.69 -9.02
CA PHE A 32 -0.31 1.14 -7.66
C PHE A 32 0.01 2.22 -6.63
N LEU A 33 1.10 2.96 -6.83
CA LEU A 33 1.51 4.03 -5.92
C LEU A 33 0.45 5.12 -5.80
N GLN A 34 -0.14 5.51 -6.92
CA GLN A 34 -1.22 6.51 -6.95
C GLN A 34 -2.45 6.01 -6.19
N LYS A 35 -2.87 4.78 -6.44
CA LYS A 35 -4.03 4.17 -5.78
C LYS A 35 -3.79 3.99 -4.28
N LEU A 36 -2.59 3.57 -3.89
CA LEU A 36 -2.22 3.42 -2.49
C LEU A 36 -2.30 4.76 -1.76
N TYR A 37 -1.75 5.81 -2.36
CA TYR A 37 -1.77 7.14 -1.78
C TYR A 37 -3.20 7.66 -1.60
N SER A 38 -4.03 7.48 -2.62
CA SER A 38 -5.43 7.88 -2.60
C SER A 38 -6.23 7.10 -1.54
N PHE A 39 -6.03 5.80 -1.47
CA PHE A 39 -6.69 4.93 -0.48
C PHE A 39 -6.29 5.31 0.94
N SER A 40 -4.99 5.50 1.18
CA SER A 40 -4.44 5.91 2.48
C SER A 40 -5.01 7.25 2.92
N SER A 41 -5.09 8.21 2.02
CA SER A 41 -5.66 9.54 2.29
C SER A 41 -7.12 9.46 2.69
N LYS A 42 -7.91 8.66 1.98
CA LYS A 42 -9.34 8.46 2.28
C LYS A 42 -9.54 7.84 3.66
N ILE A 43 -8.77 6.84 4.00
CA ILE A 43 -8.86 6.17 5.32
C ILE A 43 -8.46 7.13 6.42
N SER A 44 -7.39 7.88 6.25
CA SER A 44 -6.93 8.86 7.23
C SER A 44 -7.98 9.95 7.47
N HIS A 45 -8.62 10.42 6.40
CA HIS A 45 -9.67 11.42 6.50
C HIS A 45 -10.89 10.88 7.27
N LYS A 46 -11.30 9.64 6.98
CA LYS A 46 -12.41 8.99 7.71
C LYS A 46 -12.05 8.75 9.17
N SER A 47 -10.82 8.37 9.45
CA SER A 47 -10.34 8.20 10.83
C SER A 47 -10.39 9.52 11.61
N GLU A 48 -10.03 10.64 10.97
CA GLU A 48 -10.15 11.97 11.57
C GLU A 48 -11.62 12.33 11.88
N GLU A 49 -12.52 12.09 10.92
CA GLU A 49 -13.96 12.33 11.15
C GLU A 49 -14.46 11.55 12.35
N MET A 50 -14.05 10.29 12.48
CA MET A 50 -14.45 9.43 13.59
C MET A 50 -13.87 9.90 14.92
N SER A 51 -12.71 10.58 14.93
CA SER A 51 -12.09 11.09 16.15
C SER A 51 -12.91 12.21 16.82
N TYR A 52 -13.81 12.87 16.08
CA TYR A 52 -14.72 13.88 16.61
C TYR A 52 -15.98 13.27 17.26
N ILE A 53 -16.19 11.97 17.12
CA ILE A 53 -17.31 11.28 17.79
C ILE A 53 -16.95 11.15 19.26
N ASP A 54 -17.93 11.45 20.13
CA ASP A 54 -17.76 11.34 21.59
C ASP A 54 -17.27 9.94 21.97
N LYS A 55 -16.14 9.88 22.67
CA LYS A 55 -15.55 8.63 23.10
C LYS A 55 -16.44 7.84 24.04
N GLU A 56 -17.41 8.48 24.68
CA GLU A 56 -18.42 7.80 25.49
C GLU A 56 -19.42 7.03 24.63
N ASN A 57 -19.51 7.36 23.34
CA ASN A 57 -20.40 6.68 22.40
C ASN A 57 -19.64 5.62 21.61
N ILE A 58 -19.16 4.60 22.30
CA ILE A 58 -18.41 3.48 21.71
C ILE A 58 -19.23 2.76 20.63
N SER A 59 -20.55 2.63 20.85
CA SER A 59 -21.42 1.97 19.87
C SER A 59 -21.43 2.68 18.54
N ALA A 60 -21.42 4.02 18.52
CA ALA A 60 -21.35 4.78 17.27
C ALA A 60 -20.02 4.61 16.55
N LEU A 61 -18.90 4.52 17.30
CA LEU A 61 -17.59 4.26 16.71
C LEU A 61 -17.54 2.88 16.05
N ILE A 62 -18.05 1.87 16.74
CA ILE A 62 -18.09 0.50 16.21
C ILE A 62 -18.98 0.44 14.97
N GLN A 63 -20.14 1.09 15.00
CA GLN A 63 -21.05 1.13 13.86
C GLN A 63 -20.39 1.82 12.65
N GLY A 64 -19.64 2.89 12.88
CA GLY A 64 -18.90 3.58 11.83
C GLY A 64 -17.88 2.67 11.16
N ASP A 65 -17.13 1.90 11.95
CA ASP A 65 -16.17 0.93 11.43
C ASP A 65 -16.85 -0.15 10.60
N ILE A 66 -17.97 -0.67 11.05
CA ILE A 66 -18.75 -1.69 10.32
C ILE A 66 -19.25 -1.14 8.99
N GLU A 67 -19.79 0.07 8.97
CA GLU A 67 -20.28 0.71 7.75
C GLU A 67 -19.19 0.94 6.70
N LEU A 68 -17.96 1.23 7.14
CA LEU A 68 -16.83 1.43 6.26
C LEU A 68 -16.20 0.13 5.78
N HIS A 69 -16.45 -0.97 6.46
CA HIS A 69 -15.75 -2.24 6.25
C HIS A 69 -15.73 -2.71 4.80
N GLU A 70 -16.88 -2.73 4.13
CA GLU A 70 -16.97 -3.23 2.76
C GLU A 70 -16.11 -2.39 1.79
N ASN A 71 -16.12 -1.09 1.97
CA ASN A 71 -15.33 -0.18 1.15
C ASN A 71 -13.83 -0.35 1.42
N ILE A 72 -13.45 -0.51 2.68
CA ILE A 72 -12.06 -0.72 3.08
C ILE A 72 -11.55 -2.06 2.55
N LYS A 73 -12.31 -3.12 2.76
CA LYS A 73 -11.96 -4.47 2.29
C LYS A 73 -11.81 -4.51 0.78
N SER A 74 -12.76 -3.94 0.06
CA SER A 74 -12.75 -3.90 -1.40
C SER A 74 -11.55 -3.11 -1.92
N GLY A 75 -11.28 -1.93 -1.36
CA GLY A 75 -10.13 -1.12 -1.73
C GLY A 75 -8.80 -1.78 -1.41
N PHE A 76 -8.72 -2.43 -0.26
CA PHE A 76 -7.53 -3.17 0.16
C PHE A 76 -7.22 -4.33 -0.78
N ASP A 77 -8.23 -5.12 -1.13
CA ASP A 77 -8.07 -6.24 -2.06
C ASP A 77 -7.71 -5.78 -3.47
N GLU A 78 -8.27 -4.65 -3.90
CA GLU A 78 -7.91 -4.06 -5.19
C GLU A 78 -6.43 -3.65 -5.25
N LEU A 79 -5.91 -3.12 -4.14
CA LEU A 79 -4.51 -2.67 -4.05
C LEU A 79 -3.52 -3.82 -3.92
N PHE A 80 -3.79 -4.75 -3.03
CA PHE A 80 -2.81 -5.75 -2.60
C PHE A 80 -3.08 -7.15 -3.15
N GLY A 81 -4.18 -7.31 -3.88
CA GLY A 81 -4.52 -8.56 -4.52
C GLY A 81 -5.71 -9.27 -3.90
N GLU A 82 -6.22 -10.26 -4.62
CA GLU A 82 -7.38 -11.05 -4.19
C GLU A 82 -7.15 -11.64 -2.80
N ASP A 83 -8.14 -11.50 -1.94
CA ASP A 83 -8.11 -12.00 -0.55
C ASP A 83 -7.02 -11.38 0.34
N ALA A 84 -6.43 -10.27 -0.06
CA ALA A 84 -5.37 -9.62 0.71
C ALA A 84 -5.83 -9.24 2.11
N TYR A 85 -7.02 -8.68 2.23
CA TYR A 85 -7.58 -8.29 3.53
C TYR A 85 -7.68 -9.49 4.48
N ARG A 86 -8.21 -10.60 3.99
CA ARG A 86 -8.33 -11.83 4.76
C ARG A 86 -6.95 -12.37 5.19
N LYS A 87 -5.98 -12.33 4.30
CA LYS A 87 -4.61 -12.80 4.58
C LYS A 87 -3.93 -11.99 5.68
N VAL A 88 -4.15 -10.68 5.69
CA VAL A 88 -3.51 -9.79 6.66
C VAL A 88 -4.24 -9.78 8.00
N PHE A 89 -5.57 -9.66 7.98
CA PHE A 89 -6.35 -9.39 9.19
C PHE A 89 -7.13 -10.59 9.70
N GLY A 90 -7.42 -11.57 8.83
CA GLY A 90 -8.17 -12.77 9.19
C GLY A 90 -9.52 -12.87 8.50
N ASP A 91 -10.16 -14.05 8.63
CA ASP A 91 -11.46 -14.33 8.04
C ASP A 91 -12.59 -13.66 8.84
N ASP A 92 -13.55 -13.09 8.13
CA ASP A 92 -14.79 -12.57 8.69
C ASP A 92 -14.60 -11.60 9.87
N ILE A 93 -13.53 -10.83 9.84
CA ILE A 93 -13.25 -9.85 10.90
C ILE A 93 -13.35 -8.43 10.33
N VAL A 94 -13.94 -7.54 11.10
CA VAL A 94 -13.94 -6.09 10.83
C VAL A 94 -12.95 -5.44 11.76
N VAL A 95 -11.85 -4.94 11.20
CA VAL A 95 -10.84 -4.22 12.00
C VAL A 95 -11.06 -2.72 11.88
N GLY A 96 -10.68 -1.98 12.92
CA GLY A 96 -10.68 -0.53 12.87
C GLY A 96 -9.69 0.01 11.84
N ALA A 97 -9.93 1.22 11.37
CA ALA A 97 -9.10 1.85 10.35
C ALA A 97 -7.62 1.95 10.78
N GLU A 98 -7.35 2.06 12.07
CA GLU A 98 -5.99 2.14 12.61
C GLU A 98 -5.13 0.93 12.25
N TYR A 99 -5.72 -0.25 12.15
CA TYR A 99 -4.96 -1.46 11.75
C TYR A 99 -4.61 -1.43 10.27
N VAL A 100 -5.49 -0.91 9.44
CA VAL A 100 -5.22 -0.75 8.00
C VAL A 100 -4.12 0.27 7.78
N ILE A 101 -4.16 1.38 8.49
CA ILE A 101 -3.13 2.42 8.46
C ILE A 101 -1.78 1.83 8.92
N ASP A 102 -1.78 1.04 10.00
CA ASP A 102 -0.57 0.39 10.51
C ASP A 102 0.05 -0.52 9.43
N PHE A 103 -0.75 -1.30 8.73
CA PHE A 103 -0.25 -2.14 7.65
C PHE A 103 0.39 -1.29 6.53
N ILE A 104 -0.27 -0.23 6.12
CA ILE A 104 0.25 0.68 5.10
C ILE A 104 1.57 1.30 5.56
N ASP A 105 1.64 1.74 6.81
CA ASP A 105 2.87 2.31 7.40
C ASP A 105 4.03 1.31 7.37
N GLN A 106 3.76 0.04 7.62
CA GLN A 106 4.77 -1.01 7.52
C GLN A 106 5.25 -1.25 6.08
N CYS A 107 4.40 -0.97 5.10
CA CYS A 107 4.78 -1.08 3.69
C CYS A 107 5.63 0.11 3.21
N MET A 108 5.51 1.27 3.85
CA MET A 108 6.14 2.51 3.38
C MET A 108 7.66 2.44 3.24
N PRO A 109 8.42 1.80 4.16
CA PRO A 109 9.88 1.72 3.98
C PRO A 109 10.31 1.05 2.66
N TYR A 110 9.57 0.05 2.20
CA TYR A 110 9.85 -0.62 0.93
C TYR A 110 9.61 0.30 -0.26
N ILE A 111 8.55 1.09 -0.18
CA ILE A 111 8.19 2.07 -1.21
C ILE A 111 9.21 3.20 -1.26
N GLN A 112 9.60 3.73 -0.10
CA GLN A 112 10.61 4.78 0.01
C GLN A 112 11.96 4.33 -0.54
N LYS A 113 12.36 3.11 -0.25
CA LYS A 113 13.60 2.54 -0.78
C LYS A 113 13.57 2.46 -2.31
N HIS A 114 12.43 2.06 -2.87
CA HIS A 114 12.26 2.03 -4.34
C HIS A 114 12.39 3.44 -4.94
N ILE A 115 11.75 4.42 -4.33
CA ILE A 115 11.81 5.82 -4.79
C ILE A 115 13.25 6.35 -4.75
N GLU A 116 13.98 6.07 -3.68
CA GLU A 116 15.39 6.45 -3.55
C GLU A 116 16.24 5.80 -4.65
N ASN A 117 16.03 4.52 -4.91
CA ASN A 117 16.74 3.81 -5.97
C ASN A 117 16.43 4.39 -7.35
N ARG A 118 15.18 4.76 -7.58
CA ARG A 118 14.73 5.42 -8.81
C ARG A 118 15.44 6.76 -9.00
N ASP A 119 15.52 7.58 -7.96
CA ASP A 119 16.19 8.87 -7.99
C ASP A 119 17.69 8.71 -8.29
N LYS A 120 18.33 7.72 -7.70
CA LYS A 120 19.72 7.39 -7.98
C LYS A 120 19.95 7.02 -9.44
N LYS A 121 19.05 6.23 -10.03
CA LYS A 121 19.10 5.86 -11.44
C LYS A 121 18.98 7.09 -12.34
N PHE A 122 18.02 7.96 -12.07
CA PHE A 122 17.85 9.20 -12.83
C PHE A 122 19.08 10.10 -12.73
N SER A 123 19.64 10.25 -11.55
CA SER A 123 20.85 11.03 -11.34
C SER A 123 22.02 10.48 -12.15
N LYS A 124 22.17 9.16 -12.17
CA LYS A 124 23.21 8.47 -12.94
C LYS A 124 23.04 8.73 -14.45
N TYR A 125 21.82 8.60 -14.98
CA TYR A 125 21.56 8.85 -16.39
C TYR A 125 21.79 10.32 -16.75
N SER A 126 21.39 11.24 -15.90
CA SER A 126 21.61 12.67 -16.09
C SER A 126 23.09 13.01 -16.15
N ALA A 127 23.88 12.45 -15.22
CA ALA A 127 25.34 12.62 -15.20
C ALA A 127 25.99 12.07 -16.47
N ASN A 128 25.56 10.89 -16.94
CA ASN A 128 26.07 10.29 -18.17
C ASN A 128 25.75 11.13 -19.40
N ARG A 129 24.57 11.73 -19.46
CA ARG A 129 24.20 12.63 -20.56
C ARG A 129 25.08 13.88 -20.60
N VAL A 130 25.32 14.49 -19.44
CA VAL A 130 26.19 15.64 -19.34
C VAL A 130 27.61 15.28 -19.77
N GLY A 131 28.12 14.13 -19.32
CA GLY A 131 29.41 13.62 -19.72
C GLY A 131 29.53 13.34 -21.21
N SER A 132 28.48 12.85 -21.85
CA SER A 132 28.48 12.52 -23.29
C SER A 132 28.33 13.76 -24.17
N SER A 133 27.86 14.89 -23.65
CA SER A 133 27.72 16.12 -24.42
C SER A 133 28.98 16.99 -24.38
N LEU A 134 29.96 16.58 -23.62
CA LEU A 134 31.25 17.26 -23.54
C LEU A 134 32.28 16.62 -24.48
#